data_02adcd709940ad566129ec948b72ffa1
#
_entry.id   02adcd709940ad566129ec948b72ffa1
#
_cell.length_a   1.000
_cell.length_b   1.000
_cell.length_c   1.000
_cell.angle_alpha   90.00
_cell.angle_beta   90.00
_cell.angle_gamma   90.00
#
_symmetry.space_group_name_H-M   'P 1'
#
loop_
_entity.id
_entity.type
_entity.pdbx_description
1 polymer ?
#
loop_
_entity_poly.entity_id
_entity_poly.type
_entity_poly.pdbx_seq_one_letter_code
_entity_poly.pdbx_strand_id
1 'polypeptide(L)'
;MGTLYLVRHGQASFGADDYDQLSELGQRQSRRLGAYFQERRLTFEAVITGSLKRQQQTWRGIAQGMGQAELQHLVWPGLNEYDSHAVIHAIHPEPLAKPDTPELYKHHFGLLRQGLQAWMRGQAQPQGMPSYPDFVYGVTSALAHVQAQHSGDVLLVSSGGPIATAVGHVLQTPPEVTIEINMRIRNTAVSEMHYTPKRLSLVSHNTINHLDGLAHQGWVTYT
;
A
#
# COMPACT_ATOMS: atom_id res chain seq x y z
N MET A 1 8.57 22.04 6.48
CA MET A 1 8.92 20.79 5.77
C MET A 1 8.36 19.67 6.62
N GLY A 2 7.46 18.89 6.09
CA GLY A 2 6.82 17.76 6.75
C GLY A 2 7.34 16.42 6.24
N THR A 3 6.96 15.34 6.94
CA THR A 3 7.22 13.97 6.52
C THR A 3 5.91 13.26 6.22
N LEU A 4 5.83 12.64 5.06
CA LEU A 4 4.74 11.75 4.68
C LEU A 4 5.18 10.29 4.89
N TYR A 5 4.48 9.59 5.78
CA TYR A 5 4.67 8.16 6.05
C TYR A 5 3.64 7.36 5.26
N LEU A 6 4.08 6.67 4.22
CA LEU A 6 3.27 5.76 3.43
C LEU A 6 3.36 4.36 4.03
N VAL A 7 2.24 3.80 4.47
CA VAL A 7 2.16 2.50 5.14
C VAL A 7 1.29 1.55 4.31
N ARG A 8 1.85 0.40 3.93
CA ARG A 8 1.05 -0.69 3.38
C ARG A 8 0.20 -1.32 4.49
N HIS A 9 -1.04 -1.65 4.19
CA HIS A 9 -1.91 -2.36 5.13
C HIS A 9 -1.27 -3.63 5.68
N GLY A 10 -1.67 -4.07 6.88
CA GLY A 10 -1.31 -5.34 7.47
C GLY A 10 -1.74 -6.53 6.61
N GLN A 11 -1.27 -7.73 6.92
CA GLN A 11 -1.65 -8.92 6.18
C GLN A 11 -3.17 -9.05 6.09
N ALA A 12 -3.69 -9.23 4.87
CA ALA A 12 -5.11 -9.49 4.63
C ALA A 12 -5.46 -10.98 4.91
N SER A 13 -6.75 -11.26 5.10
CA SER A 13 -7.27 -12.61 5.35
C SER A 13 -7.32 -13.42 4.05
N PHE A 14 -6.16 -13.86 3.57
CA PHE A 14 -6.04 -14.63 2.35
C PHE A 14 -6.79 -15.97 2.46
N GLY A 15 -7.71 -16.22 1.53
CA GLY A 15 -8.51 -17.46 1.50
C GLY A 15 -9.76 -17.46 2.38
N ALA A 16 -10.08 -16.38 3.10
CA ALA A 16 -11.36 -16.19 3.77
C ALA A 16 -12.43 -15.66 2.79
N ASP A 17 -13.71 -15.79 3.16
CA ASP A 17 -14.84 -15.31 2.37
C ASP A 17 -14.80 -13.79 2.12
N ASP A 18 -14.26 -13.02 3.07
CA ASP A 18 -14.01 -11.58 2.93
C ASP A 18 -12.50 -11.32 2.97
N TYR A 19 -11.89 -11.28 1.80
CA TYR A 19 -10.46 -10.94 1.65
C TYR A 19 -10.13 -9.50 2.11
N ASP A 20 -11.10 -8.58 2.05
CA ASP A 20 -10.88 -7.17 2.42
C ASP A 20 -10.87 -6.94 3.93
N GLN A 21 -10.35 -7.90 4.70
CA GLN A 21 -10.14 -7.79 6.14
C GLN A 21 -8.70 -8.13 6.49
N LEU A 22 -8.21 -7.58 7.60
CA LEU A 22 -6.94 -8.01 8.17
C LEU A 22 -7.07 -9.41 8.78
N SER A 23 -6.06 -10.24 8.56
CA SER A 23 -5.85 -11.46 9.35
C SER A 23 -5.51 -11.09 10.81
N GLU A 24 -5.56 -12.07 11.69
CA GLU A 24 -5.09 -11.89 13.07
C GLU A 24 -3.63 -11.39 13.13
N LEU A 25 -2.77 -11.91 12.25
CA LEU A 25 -1.40 -11.45 12.12
C LEU A 25 -1.35 -10.00 11.62
N GLY A 26 -2.17 -9.63 10.63
CA GLY A 26 -2.25 -8.25 10.14
C GLY A 26 -2.67 -7.24 11.21
N GLN A 27 -3.58 -7.63 12.10
CA GLN A 27 -3.96 -6.80 13.25
C GLN A 27 -2.78 -6.66 14.23
N ARG A 28 -2.04 -7.74 14.51
CA ARG A 28 -0.84 -7.69 15.38
C ARG A 28 0.26 -6.83 14.76
N GLN A 29 0.52 -6.98 13.46
CA GLN A 29 1.48 -6.16 12.72
C GLN A 29 1.14 -4.66 12.84
N SER A 30 -0.14 -4.31 12.65
CA SER A 30 -0.61 -2.92 12.72
C SER A 30 -0.43 -2.31 14.11
N ARG A 31 -0.78 -3.06 15.17
CA ARG A 31 -0.56 -2.61 16.57
C ARG A 31 0.91 -2.46 16.88
N ARG A 32 1.77 -3.38 16.40
CA ARG A 32 3.22 -3.29 16.62
C ARG A 32 3.82 -2.06 15.93
N LEU A 33 3.35 -1.74 14.71
CA LEU A 33 3.76 -0.50 14.04
C LEU A 33 3.36 0.73 14.85
N GLY A 34 2.15 0.75 15.40
CA GLY A 34 1.69 1.84 16.27
C GLY A 34 2.55 1.98 17.53
N ALA A 35 2.88 0.88 18.21
CA ALA A 35 3.78 0.88 19.36
C ALA A 35 5.18 1.43 18.98
N TYR A 36 5.69 1.06 17.82
CA TYR A 36 6.96 1.58 17.29
C TYR A 36 6.90 3.09 17.04
N PHE A 37 5.80 3.60 16.47
CA PHE A 37 5.63 5.05 16.32
C PHE A 37 5.57 5.76 17.66
N GLN A 38 4.91 5.18 18.67
CA GLN A 38 4.89 5.71 20.03
C GLN A 38 6.29 5.72 20.66
N GLU A 39 7.06 4.63 20.56
CA GLU A 39 8.43 4.53 21.02
C GLU A 39 9.32 5.66 20.44
N ARG A 40 9.06 6.04 19.19
CA ARG A 40 9.74 7.12 18.48
C ARG A 40 9.13 8.51 18.73
N ARG A 41 8.07 8.60 19.54
CA ARG A 41 7.33 9.83 19.84
C ARG A 41 6.80 10.54 18.60
N LEU A 42 6.45 9.77 17.56
CA LEU A 42 5.82 10.32 16.37
C LEU A 42 4.39 10.73 16.66
N THR A 43 3.99 11.86 16.11
CA THR A 43 2.62 12.36 16.13
C THR A 43 2.24 12.78 14.71
N PHE A 44 1.00 12.56 14.31
CA PHE A 44 0.54 12.89 12.98
C PHE A 44 -0.42 14.07 13.01
N GLU A 45 -0.15 15.09 12.18
CA GLU A 45 -1.04 16.23 11.93
C GLU A 45 -2.34 15.74 11.25
N ALA A 46 -2.22 14.78 10.35
CA ALA A 46 -3.33 14.21 9.63
C ALA A 46 -3.10 12.73 9.31
N VAL A 47 -4.21 12.02 9.15
CA VAL A 47 -4.22 10.63 8.68
C VAL A 47 -5.12 10.52 7.46
N ILE A 48 -4.63 9.86 6.41
CA ILE A 48 -5.36 9.59 5.17
C ILE A 48 -5.34 8.08 4.93
N THR A 49 -6.50 7.52 4.59
CA THR A 49 -6.58 6.08 4.23
C THR A 49 -7.30 5.93 2.90
N GLY A 50 -7.08 4.84 2.19
CA GLY A 50 -8.05 4.41 1.19
C GLY A 50 -9.35 3.94 1.85
N SER A 51 -10.33 3.56 1.02
CA SER A 51 -11.66 3.13 1.51
C SER A 51 -11.76 1.63 1.80
N LEU A 52 -10.73 0.84 1.48
CA LEU A 52 -10.72 -0.61 1.72
C LEU A 52 -10.68 -0.92 3.23
N LYS A 53 -11.45 -1.91 3.66
CA LYS A 53 -11.53 -2.30 5.09
C LYS A 53 -10.16 -2.58 5.70
N ARG A 54 -9.29 -3.32 4.99
CA ARG A 54 -7.94 -3.65 5.45
C ARG A 54 -7.06 -2.41 5.68
N GLN A 55 -7.24 -1.35 4.89
CA GLN A 55 -6.51 -0.08 5.06
C GLN A 55 -6.99 0.65 6.32
N GLN A 56 -8.31 0.78 6.50
CA GLN A 56 -8.90 1.41 7.68
C GLN A 56 -8.64 0.62 8.97
N GLN A 57 -8.70 -0.72 8.91
CA GLN A 57 -8.37 -1.59 10.06
C GLN A 57 -6.89 -1.47 10.45
N THR A 58 -6.00 -1.28 9.46
CA THR A 58 -4.58 -1.03 9.72
C THR A 58 -4.39 0.27 10.48
N TRP A 59 -5.06 1.35 10.06
CA TRP A 59 -5.02 2.60 10.81
C TRP A 59 -5.53 2.44 12.25
N ARG A 60 -6.66 1.76 12.45
CA ARG A 60 -7.18 1.48 13.80
C ARG A 60 -6.17 0.72 14.66
N GLY A 61 -5.52 -0.28 14.10
CA GLY A 61 -4.45 -1.02 14.78
C GLY A 61 -3.27 -0.14 15.15
N ILE A 62 -2.84 0.76 14.26
CA ILE A 62 -1.77 1.73 14.51
C ILE A 62 -2.17 2.67 15.66
N ALA A 63 -3.37 3.27 15.62
CA ALA A 63 -3.87 4.16 16.67
C ALA A 63 -3.90 3.45 18.04
N GLN A 64 -4.40 2.21 18.09
CA GLN A 64 -4.37 1.38 19.30
C GLN A 64 -2.94 1.16 19.82
N GLY A 65 -2.01 0.83 18.92
CA GLY A 65 -0.60 0.62 19.29
C GLY A 65 0.09 1.90 19.79
N MET A 66 -0.33 3.07 19.31
CA MET A 66 0.12 4.37 19.79
C MET A 66 -0.52 4.76 21.14
N GLY A 67 -1.48 3.99 21.67
CA GLY A 67 -2.22 4.35 22.87
C GLY A 67 -3.13 5.56 22.69
N GLN A 68 -3.52 5.85 21.45
CA GLN A 68 -4.37 6.98 21.09
C GLN A 68 -5.79 6.49 20.76
N ALA A 69 -6.79 7.33 21.05
CA ALA A 69 -8.10 7.15 20.43
C ALA A 69 -7.97 7.26 18.90
N GLU A 70 -8.76 6.49 18.16
CA GLU A 70 -8.77 6.59 16.70
C GLU A 70 -9.11 8.04 16.32
N LEU A 71 -8.13 8.75 15.76
CA LEU A 71 -8.33 10.09 15.23
C LEU A 71 -9.19 10.01 13.98
N GLN A 72 -9.97 11.08 13.73
CA GLN A 72 -10.64 11.21 12.44
C GLN A 72 -9.60 11.12 11.31
N HIS A 73 -9.91 10.37 10.27
CA HIS A 73 -9.07 10.25 9.11
C HIS A 73 -9.83 10.63 7.84
N LEU A 74 -9.10 11.14 6.87
CA LEU A 74 -9.64 11.42 5.54
C LEU A 74 -9.63 10.13 4.71
N VAL A 75 -10.78 9.76 4.17
CA VAL A 75 -10.87 8.63 3.24
C VAL A 75 -10.67 9.12 1.81
N TRP A 76 -9.68 8.54 1.13
CA TRP A 76 -9.30 8.89 -0.24
C TRP A 76 -9.38 7.66 -1.15
N PRO A 77 -10.46 7.44 -1.90
CA PRO A 77 -10.65 6.23 -2.72
C PRO A 77 -9.57 6.02 -3.78
N GLY A 78 -8.90 7.08 -4.25
CA GLY A 78 -7.76 6.99 -5.16
C GLY A 78 -6.52 6.26 -4.58
N LEU A 79 -6.54 5.91 -3.28
CA LEU A 79 -5.52 5.12 -2.61
C LEU A 79 -5.90 3.64 -2.50
N ASN A 80 -6.99 3.20 -3.13
CA ASN A 80 -7.39 1.80 -3.15
C ASN A 80 -6.49 0.99 -4.08
N GLU A 81 -6.33 -0.30 -3.74
CA GLU A 81 -5.60 -1.25 -4.58
C GLU A 81 -6.34 -1.47 -5.90
N TYR A 82 -5.60 -1.75 -6.96
CA TYR A 82 -6.14 -2.26 -8.19
C TYR A 82 -6.69 -3.69 -8.03
N ASP A 83 -7.61 -4.09 -8.88
CA ASP A 83 -8.12 -5.46 -8.92
C ASP A 83 -7.17 -6.37 -9.73
N SER A 84 -6.40 -7.20 -9.02
CA SER A 84 -5.46 -8.13 -9.63
C SER A 84 -6.12 -9.18 -10.53
N HIS A 85 -7.35 -9.59 -10.23
CA HIS A 85 -8.11 -10.53 -11.07
C HIS A 85 -8.51 -9.86 -12.38
N ALA A 86 -9.04 -8.64 -12.33
CA ALA A 86 -9.38 -7.89 -13.54
C ALA A 86 -8.14 -7.61 -14.41
N VAL A 87 -7.00 -7.30 -13.77
CA VAL A 87 -5.72 -7.09 -14.48
C VAL A 87 -5.29 -8.36 -15.22
N ILE A 88 -5.31 -9.52 -14.57
CA ILE A 88 -4.95 -10.78 -15.21
C ILE A 88 -5.94 -11.13 -16.30
N HIS A 89 -7.24 -11.03 -16.03
CA HIS A 89 -8.30 -11.38 -16.98
C HIS A 89 -8.24 -10.54 -18.27
N ALA A 90 -7.76 -9.31 -18.18
CA ALA A 90 -7.60 -8.43 -19.35
C ALA A 90 -6.60 -8.95 -20.39
N ILE A 91 -5.68 -9.85 -20.00
CA ILE A 91 -4.68 -10.46 -20.90
C ILE A 91 -4.78 -11.98 -20.99
N HIS A 92 -5.48 -12.60 -20.05
CA HIS A 92 -5.68 -14.05 -19.95
C HIS A 92 -7.10 -14.33 -19.46
N PRO A 93 -8.08 -14.42 -20.38
CA PRO A 93 -9.49 -14.54 -20.05
C PRO A 93 -9.89 -15.93 -19.54
N GLU A 94 -9.06 -16.96 -19.73
CA GLU A 94 -9.33 -18.30 -19.26
C GLU A 94 -9.25 -18.38 -17.73
N PRO A 95 -10.10 -19.21 -17.09
CA PRO A 95 -10.05 -19.42 -15.65
C PRO A 95 -8.67 -19.95 -15.21
N LEU A 96 -8.08 -19.33 -14.20
CA LEU A 96 -6.83 -19.81 -13.60
C LEU A 96 -7.15 -20.81 -12.47
N ALA A 97 -6.34 -21.86 -12.39
CA ALA A 97 -6.34 -22.74 -11.25
C ALA A 97 -5.95 -21.93 -9.97
N LYS A 98 -6.55 -22.30 -8.82
CA LYS A 98 -6.16 -21.72 -7.55
C LYS A 98 -4.67 -21.99 -7.32
N PRO A 99 -3.85 -20.97 -7.04
CA PRO A 99 -2.43 -21.15 -6.81
C PRO A 99 -2.20 -21.84 -5.46
N ASP A 100 -1.98 -23.14 -5.47
CA ASP A 100 -1.71 -23.98 -4.29
C ASP A 100 -0.34 -24.66 -4.35
N THR A 101 0.38 -24.53 -5.48
CA THR A 101 1.77 -24.98 -5.64
C THR A 101 2.71 -23.81 -5.96
N PRO A 102 4.02 -23.92 -5.69
CA PRO A 102 5.00 -22.89 -6.06
C PRO A 102 4.99 -22.54 -7.54
N GLU A 103 4.77 -23.51 -8.42
CA GLU A 103 4.70 -23.34 -9.87
C GLU A 103 3.48 -22.51 -10.28
N LEU A 104 2.30 -22.81 -9.70
CA LEU A 104 1.06 -22.06 -9.94
C LEU A 104 1.17 -20.63 -9.39
N TYR A 105 1.79 -20.43 -8.21
CA TYR A 105 2.09 -19.09 -7.70
C TYR A 105 3.00 -18.33 -8.67
N LYS A 106 4.09 -18.94 -9.14
CA LYS A 106 5.02 -18.31 -10.09
C LYS A 106 4.30 -17.93 -11.40
N HIS A 107 3.45 -18.82 -11.90
CA HIS A 107 2.65 -18.58 -13.10
C HIS A 107 1.68 -17.40 -12.89
N HIS A 108 0.91 -17.41 -11.79
CA HIS A 108 -0.03 -16.34 -11.44
C HIS A 108 0.65 -14.97 -11.34
N PHE A 109 1.77 -14.89 -10.62
CA PHE A 109 2.54 -13.65 -10.51
C PHE A 109 3.20 -13.23 -11.83
N GLY A 110 3.54 -14.18 -12.71
CA GLY A 110 4.00 -13.90 -14.07
C GLY A 110 2.92 -13.22 -14.90
N LEU A 111 1.70 -13.75 -14.90
CA LEU A 111 0.55 -13.14 -15.56
C LEU A 111 0.20 -11.77 -14.96
N LEU A 112 0.22 -11.64 -13.65
CA LEU A 112 -0.05 -10.35 -12.99
C LEU A 112 0.94 -9.28 -13.46
N ARG A 113 2.25 -9.58 -13.54
CA ARG A 113 3.25 -8.64 -14.07
C ARG A 113 2.96 -8.23 -15.51
N GLN A 114 2.63 -9.20 -16.36
CA GLN A 114 2.30 -8.94 -17.77
C GLN A 114 1.04 -8.08 -17.90
N GLY A 115 0.00 -8.39 -17.13
CA GLY A 115 -1.23 -7.62 -17.11
C GLY A 115 -1.04 -6.18 -16.62
N LEU A 116 -0.27 -6.01 -15.54
CA LEU A 116 0.10 -4.68 -15.03
C LEU A 116 0.88 -3.89 -16.09
N GLN A 117 1.85 -4.50 -16.75
CA GLN A 117 2.62 -3.86 -17.81
C GLN A 117 1.73 -3.43 -18.98
N ALA A 118 0.81 -4.30 -19.41
CA ALA A 118 -0.14 -3.98 -20.48
C ALA A 118 -1.09 -2.85 -20.08
N TRP A 119 -1.63 -2.85 -18.86
CA TRP A 119 -2.47 -1.79 -18.34
C TRP A 119 -1.70 -0.46 -18.22
N MET A 120 -0.51 -0.46 -17.64
CA MET A 120 0.33 0.72 -17.46
C MET A 120 0.75 1.35 -18.80
N ARG A 121 0.85 0.55 -19.87
CA ARG A 121 1.15 1.02 -21.24
C ARG A 121 -0.11 1.34 -22.06
N GLY A 122 -1.29 1.20 -21.50
CA GLY A 122 -2.56 1.42 -22.23
C GLY A 122 -2.84 0.37 -23.32
N GLN A 123 -2.20 -0.81 -23.24
CA GLN A 123 -2.38 -1.93 -24.18
C GLN A 123 -3.54 -2.87 -23.76
N ALA A 124 -3.94 -2.80 -22.50
CA ALA A 124 -5.10 -3.50 -21.96
C ALA A 124 -5.87 -2.57 -21.01
N GLN A 125 -7.20 -2.72 -20.97
CA GLN A 125 -8.07 -2.02 -20.02
C GLN A 125 -8.81 -3.06 -19.18
N PRO A 126 -8.41 -3.28 -17.90
CA PRO A 126 -9.12 -4.19 -17.01
C PRO A 126 -10.55 -3.72 -16.77
N GLN A 127 -11.50 -4.66 -16.84
CA GLN A 127 -12.91 -4.33 -16.67
C GLN A 127 -13.21 -3.86 -15.25
N GLY A 128 -14.01 -2.79 -15.13
CA GLY A 128 -14.40 -2.23 -13.83
C GLY A 128 -13.31 -1.41 -13.13
N MET A 129 -12.14 -1.25 -13.74
CA MET A 129 -11.04 -0.45 -13.23
C MET A 129 -10.90 0.89 -13.97
N PRO A 130 -10.34 1.93 -13.33
CA PRO A 130 -9.95 3.14 -14.01
C PRO A 130 -8.86 2.85 -15.05
N SER A 131 -8.65 3.78 -15.99
CA SER A 131 -7.43 3.76 -16.80
C SER A 131 -6.19 3.92 -15.90
N TYR A 132 -5.03 3.47 -16.37
CA TYR A 132 -3.81 3.66 -15.56
C TYR A 132 -3.50 5.14 -15.28
N PRO A 133 -3.64 6.08 -16.24
CA PRO A 133 -3.52 7.50 -15.93
C PRO A 133 -4.49 8.00 -14.83
N ASP A 134 -5.74 7.52 -14.83
CA ASP A 134 -6.71 7.89 -13.78
C ASP A 134 -6.34 7.28 -12.42
N PHE A 135 -5.81 6.06 -12.40
CA PHE A 135 -5.27 5.44 -11.18
C PHE A 135 -4.08 6.25 -10.64
N VAL A 136 -3.13 6.63 -11.50
CA VAL A 136 -2.01 7.51 -11.14
C VAL A 136 -2.53 8.85 -10.60
N TYR A 137 -3.52 9.44 -11.26
CA TYR A 137 -4.12 10.69 -10.80
C TYR A 137 -4.77 10.55 -9.42
N GLY A 138 -5.46 9.44 -9.15
CA GLY A 138 -6.04 9.15 -7.84
C GLY A 138 -4.99 9.16 -6.73
N VAL A 139 -3.81 8.56 -6.99
CA VAL A 139 -2.68 8.54 -6.04
C VAL A 139 -2.01 9.92 -5.93
N THR A 140 -1.68 10.53 -7.05
CA THR A 140 -0.92 11.81 -7.07
C THR A 140 -1.74 12.97 -6.54
N SER A 141 -3.07 12.95 -6.70
CA SER A 141 -3.96 13.94 -6.10
C SER A 141 -3.96 13.87 -4.56
N ALA A 142 -3.81 12.68 -3.97
CA ALA A 142 -3.61 12.56 -2.51
C ALA A 142 -2.27 13.16 -2.07
N LEU A 143 -1.19 12.94 -2.84
CA LEU A 143 0.12 13.55 -2.56
C LEU A 143 0.05 15.08 -2.68
N ALA A 144 -0.60 15.59 -3.73
CA ALA A 144 -0.80 17.03 -3.93
C ALA A 144 -1.65 17.65 -2.79
N HIS A 145 -2.68 16.94 -2.31
CA HIS A 145 -3.46 17.36 -1.14
C HIS A 145 -2.57 17.50 0.10
N VAL A 146 -1.72 16.49 0.38
CA VAL A 146 -0.77 16.57 1.51
C VAL A 146 0.13 17.79 1.38
N GLN A 147 0.72 18.03 0.21
CA GLN A 147 1.61 19.18 -0.03
C GLN A 147 0.91 20.53 0.11
N ALA A 148 -0.38 20.60 -0.22
CA ALA A 148 -1.14 21.85 -0.20
C ALA A 148 -1.76 22.17 1.16
N GLN A 149 -2.16 21.14 1.95
CA GLN A 149 -2.96 21.31 3.15
C GLN A 149 -2.19 21.08 4.45
N HIS A 150 -1.00 20.47 4.40
CA HIS A 150 -0.26 20.06 5.58
C HIS A 150 1.18 20.56 5.58
N SER A 151 1.78 20.67 6.78
CA SER A 151 3.17 21.09 6.96
C SER A 151 3.94 20.24 7.97
N GLY A 152 3.24 19.44 8.77
CA GLY A 152 3.75 18.50 9.76
C GLY A 152 3.86 17.06 9.22
N ASP A 153 3.87 16.09 10.13
CA ASP A 153 3.93 14.68 9.76
C ASP A 153 2.53 14.15 9.40
N VAL A 154 2.42 13.48 8.27
CA VAL A 154 1.16 12.91 7.76
C VAL A 154 1.33 11.40 7.60
N LEU A 155 0.36 10.63 8.10
CA LEU A 155 0.28 9.20 7.89
C LEU A 155 -0.70 8.89 6.74
N LEU A 156 -0.25 8.10 5.76
CA LEU A 156 -1.08 7.62 4.67
C LEU A 156 -1.06 6.09 4.66
N VAL A 157 -2.22 5.47 4.90
CA VAL A 157 -2.35 4.00 4.88
C VAL A 157 -3.01 3.55 3.60
N SER A 158 -2.32 2.69 2.85
CA SER A 158 -2.75 2.26 1.52
C SER A 158 -2.33 0.80 1.24
N SER A 159 -2.21 0.47 -0.03
CA SER A 159 -1.87 -0.86 -0.55
C SER A 159 -0.60 -0.81 -1.40
N GLY A 160 -0.14 -1.97 -1.86
CA GLY A 160 1.12 -2.08 -2.61
C GLY A 160 1.14 -1.26 -3.90
N GLY A 161 0.10 -1.38 -4.72
CA GLY A 161 0.01 -0.68 -6.00
C GLY A 161 0.05 0.84 -5.89
N PRO A 162 -0.82 1.47 -5.08
CA PRO A 162 -0.77 2.92 -4.87
C PRO A 162 0.55 3.41 -4.28
N ILE A 163 1.14 2.69 -3.31
CA ILE A 163 2.44 3.08 -2.73
C ILE A 163 3.54 2.99 -3.78
N ALA A 164 3.59 1.91 -4.56
CA ALA A 164 4.56 1.77 -5.66
C ALA A 164 4.37 2.87 -6.72
N THR A 165 3.12 3.23 -7.02
CA THR A 165 2.79 4.34 -7.93
C THR A 165 3.27 5.68 -7.37
N ALA A 166 3.07 5.96 -6.08
CA ALA A 166 3.58 7.16 -5.42
C ALA A 166 5.11 7.24 -5.47
N VAL A 167 5.80 6.14 -5.13
CA VAL A 167 7.27 6.06 -5.20
C VAL A 167 7.75 6.18 -6.63
N GLY A 168 7.12 5.47 -7.57
CA GLY A 168 7.45 5.53 -8.98
C GLY A 168 7.26 6.93 -9.59
N HIS A 169 6.20 7.65 -9.19
CA HIS A 169 5.97 9.03 -9.59
C HIS A 169 7.09 9.96 -9.12
N VAL A 170 7.52 9.86 -7.87
CA VAL A 170 8.59 10.68 -7.29
C VAL A 170 9.94 10.39 -7.93
N LEU A 171 10.23 9.12 -8.22
CA LEU A 171 11.49 8.67 -8.82
C LEU A 171 11.47 8.67 -10.34
N GLN A 172 10.30 8.93 -10.97
CA GLN A 172 10.09 8.88 -12.42
C GLN A 172 10.50 7.52 -13.02
N THR A 173 10.10 6.43 -12.33
CA THR A 173 10.45 5.08 -12.78
C THR A 173 9.58 4.63 -13.96
N PRO A 174 10.15 3.83 -14.89
CA PRO A 174 9.34 3.18 -15.92
C PRO A 174 8.42 2.10 -15.31
N PRO A 175 7.37 1.66 -16.05
CA PRO A 175 6.39 0.68 -15.57
C PRO A 175 7.01 -0.58 -14.96
N GLU A 176 8.01 -1.14 -15.59
CA GLU A 176 8.68 -2.37 -15.14
C GLU A 176 9.29 -2.22 -13.73
N VAL A 177 9.92 -1.08 -13.47
CA VAL A 177 10.51 -0.79 -12.15
C VAL A 177 9.42 -0.55 -11.12
N THR A 178 8.36 0.18 -11.47
CA THR A 178 7.20 0.40 -10.58
C THR A 178 6.54 -0.93 -10.20
N ILE A 179 6.41 -1.87 -11.15
CA ILE A 179 5.88 -3.22 -10.90
C ILE A 179 6.78 -3.97 -9.91
N GLU A 180 8.11 -3.96 -10.09
CA GLU A 180 9.04 -4.63 -9.17
C GLU A 180 9.00 -4.01 -7.77
N ILE A 181 8.87 -2.70 -7.65
CA ILE A 181 8.63 -2.02 -6.36
C ILE A 181 7.37 -2.58 -5.71
N ASN A 182 6.24 -2.63 -6.45
CA ASN A 182 4.97 -3.14 -5.95
C ASN A 182 5.07 -4.58 -5.43
N MET A 183 5.70 -5.47 -6.19
CA MET A 183 5.82 -6.89 -5.85
C MET A 183 6.67 -7.16 -4.59
N ARG A 184 7.38 -6.17 -4.08
CA ARG A 184 8.33 -6.32 -2.95
C ARG A 184 7.92 -5.58 -1.69
N ILE A 185 6.87 -4.77 -1.72
CA ILE A 185 6.42 -4.05 -0.52
C ILE A 185 5.85 -5.04 0.50
N ARG A 186 6.37 -5.00 1.73
CA ARG A 186 5.94 -5.86 2.83
C ARG A 186 4.72 -5.27 3.54
N ASN A 187 3.91 -6.13 4.16
CA ASN A 187 2.80 -5.67 4.99
C ASN A 187 3.31 -4.82 6.16
N THR A 188 2.61 -3.75 6.48
CA THR A 188 2.99 -2.71 7.45
C THR A 188 4.33 -2.04 7.20
N ALA A 189 4.97 -2.28 6.05
CA ALA A 189 6.18 -1.55 5.71
C ALA A 189 5.89 -0.05 5.56
N VAL A 190 6.87 0.75 5.97
CA VAL A 190 6.84 2.20 5.94
C VAL A 190 7.76 2.71 4.84
N SER A 191 7.26 3.64 4.04
CA SER A 191 8.06 4.44 3.11
C SER A 191 7.93 5.90 3.52
N GLU A 192 9.05 6.59 3.65
CA GLU A 192 9.09 7.98 4.13
C GLU A 192 9.41 8.93 2.97
N MET A 193 8.67 10.01 2.86
CA MET A 193 8.93 11.08 1.92
C MET A 193 8.97 12.42 2.66
N HIS A 194 9.99 13.23 2.44
CA HIS A 194 9.95 14.63 2.84
C HIS A 194 9.17 15.45 1.83
N TYR A 195 8.34 16.36 2.31
CA TYR A 195 7.55 17.21 1.42
C TYR A 195 7.55 18.70 1.82
N THR A 196 7.35 19.51 0.81
CA THR A 196 7.05 20.94 0.89
C THR A 196 5.97 21.24 -0.15
N PRO A 197 5.35 22.43 -0.19
CA PRO A 197 4.39 22.77 -1.24
C PRO A 197 4.90 22.61 -2.69
N LYS A 198 6.24 22.58 -2.87
CA LYS A 198 6.86 22.54 -4.21
C LYS A 198 7.67 21.27 -4.48
N ARG A 199 7.94 20.44 -3.47
CA ARG A 199 8.85 19.30 -3.62
C ARG A 199 8.39 18.12 -2.79
N LEU A 200 8.55 16.93 -3.36
CA LEU A 200 8.41 15.64 -2.70
C LEU A 200 9.67 14.83 -2.96
N SER A 201 10.25 14.23 -1.94
CA SER A 201 11.51 13.48 -2.04
C SER A 201 11.43 12.21 -1.23
N LEU A 202 11.75 11.07 -1.83
CA LEU A 202 11.83 9.79 -1.13
C LEU A 202 13.05 9.78 -0.19
N VAL A 203 12.84 9.40 1.08
CA VAL A 203 13.87 9.29 2.12
C VAL A 203 14.21 7.82 2.36
N SER A 204 13.17 6.98 2.56
CA SER A 204 13.32 5.54 2.75
C SER A 204 12.14 4.81 2.10
N HIS A 205 12.34 3.52 1.77
CA HIS A 205 11.30 2.71 1.15
C HIS A 205 11.24 1.32 1.76
N ASN A 206 10.01 0.85 2.00
CA ASN A 206 9.71 -0.53 2.38
C ASN A 206 10.45 -0.99 3.65
N THR A 207 10.58 -0.11 4.66
CA THR A 207 11.24 -0.42 5.93
C THR A 207 10.28 -1.12 6.90
N ILE A 208 10.79 -2.06 7.70
CA ILE A 208 10.01 -2.85 8.67
C ILE A 208 10.67 -2.86 10.05
N ASN A 209 11.35 -1.80 10.44
CA ASN A 209 12.13 -1.71 11.69
C ASN A 209 11.32 -2.10 12.92
N HIS A 210 10.01 -1.94 12.90
CA HIS A 210 9.10 -2.39 13.97
C HIS A 210 9.01 -3.92 14.11
N LEU A 211 9.46 -4.67 13.10
CA LEU A 211 9.45 -6.15 13.07
C LEU A 211 10.85 -6.78 13.16
N ASP A 212 11.92 -5.99 13.34
CA ASP A 212 13.31 -6.50 13.36
C ASP A 212 13.65 -7.30 14.62
N GLY A 213 12.84 -7.23 15.67
CA GLY A 213 13.06 -7.97 16.92
C GLY A 213 12.77 -9.47 16.79
N LEU A 214 13.53 -10.30 17.51
CA LEU A 214 13.34 -11.77 17.57
C LEU A 214 11.90 -12.18 17.90
N ALA A 215 11.20 -11.41 18.73
CA ALA A 215 9.79 -11.64 19.08
C ALA A 215 8.83 -11.55 17.89
N HIS A 216 9.25 -10.96 16.77
CA HIS A 216 8.44 -10.79 15.56
C HIS A 216 8.94 -11.65 14.40
N GLN A 217 9.76 -12.67 14.69
CA GLN A 217 10.21 -13.63 13.69
C GLN A 217 8.99 -14.32 13.07
N GLY A 218 8.91 -14.35 11.74
CA GLY A 218 7.75 -14.90 11.01
C GLY A 218 6.59 -13.92 10.81
N TRP A 219 6.68 -12.66 11.29
CA TRP A 219 5.64 -11.66 11.04
C TRP A 219 5.83 -10.91 9.70
N VAL A 220 6.92 -11.12 9.00
CA VAL A 220 7.15 -10.48 7.71
C VAL A 220 6.37 -11.18 6.61
N THR A 221 5.41 -10.49 5.99
CA THR A 221 4.54 -11.01 4.94
C THR A 221 4.42 -10.05 3.76
N TYR A 222 3.88 -10.55 2.63
CA TYR A 222 3.82 -9.82 1.36
C TYR A 222 2.41 -9.78 0.75
N THR A 223 1.40 -10.31 1.44
CA THR A 223 0.03 -10.45 0.89
C THR A 223 -0.97 -9.55 1.55
#